data_e07f4f0e849c51747c5650d113b59652
#
_entry.id   e07f4f0e849c51747c5650d113b59652
#
_cell.length_a   1.000
_cell.length_b   1.000
_cell.length_c   1.000
_cell.angle_alpha   90.00
_cell.angle_beta   90.00
_cell.angle_gamma   90.00
#
_symmetry.space_group_name_H-M   'P 1'
#
loop_
_entity.id
_entity.type
_entity.pdbx_description
1 polymer ?
#
loop_
_entity_poly.entity_id
_entity_poly.type
_entity_poly.pdbx_seq_one_letter_code
_entity_poly.pdbx_strand_id
1 'polypeptide(L)'
;IAHTTFFDVQPDPTLKNAQDGAKQMAAFQPDTIIALGGGSAMDAGKIMWVLYEHPEANFMDMAMRFMDIRKRVYTFPTMGEKAYFIAIPTSAGTGSEVTPFAVITDGETGVKYPLADYQLLPNMAIIDADYHMSAPKGLTAASGIDAVSHAVEAYASIMATDYTDGLGLEALKNIFKYLPRAYENGQNDVEAREKMANAATMAGMAFANAFLGVCHSMAHKLGAFHHLPHGVANALLLEEVIRFNSSEVPTKMGTFSQYDHPHTMARYAEIADYLKLGGKTDEEKVENLIKAINELKDKVGIKKTIKDYGIDEKDFLDRLDAMTEQAFDDQCTGANPRYPLMSEIKQMYLNAYYGRHFVETEKPSAAQLKKTEKKSNKKA
;
A
#
# COMPACT_ATOMS: atom_id res chain seq x y z
N ILE A 1 7.33 15.89 -33.92
CA ILE A 1 8.19 15.60 -32.75
C ILE A 1 8.76 14.20 -32.96
N ALA A 2 10.07 14.04 -32.87
CA ALA A 2 10.71 12.73 -32.88
C ALA A 2 10.31 11.97 -31.60
N HIS A 3 9.96 10.70 -31.73
CA HIS A 3 9.61 9.87 -30.59
C HIS A 3 10.01 8.41 -30.82
N THR A 4 10.17 7.68 -29.73
CA THR A 4 10.31 6.23 -29.69
C THR A 4 9.44 5.68 -28.57
N THR A 5 9.04 4.42 -28.66
CA THR A 5 8.17 3.80 -27.67
C THR A 5 8.80 2.51 -27.15
N PHE A 6 8.82 2.36 -25.84
CA PHE A 6 9.13 1.11 -25.15
C PHE A 6 7.82 0.59 -24.52
N PHE A 7 7.32 -0.55 -24.98
CA PHE A 7 6.02 -1.11 -24.57
C PHE A 7 6.14 -2.52 -23.96
N ASP A 8 7.34 -3.02 -23.79
CA ASP A 8 7.60 -4.36 -23.23
C ASP A 8 7.72 -4.31 -21.69
N VAL A 9 6.77 -3.62 -21.05
CA VAL A 9 6.70 -3.57 -19.58
C VAL A 9 5.72 -4.62 -19.09
N GLN A 10 6.20 -5.57 -18.29
CA GLN A 10 5.40 -6.61 -17.69
C GLN A 10 4.82 -6.18 -16.32
N PRO A 11 3.73 -6.79 -15.85
CA PRO A 11 3.34 -6.70 -14.45
C PRO A 11 4.51 -7.11 -13.55
N ASP A 12 4.72 -6.36 -12.45
CA ASP A 12 5.89 -6.54 -11.57
C ASP A 12 7.23 -6.41 -12.37
N PRO A 13 7.55 -5.23 -12.89
CA PRO A 13 8.67 -5.03 -13.81
C PRO A 13 10.00 -5.44 -13.15
N THR A 14 10.85 -6.09 -13.95
CA THR A 14 12.17 -6.52 -13.48
C THR A 14 13.23 -5.44 -13.69
N LEU A 15 14.33 -5.53 -12.92
CA LEU A 15 15.49 -4.66 -13.13
C LEU A 15 16.03 -4.77 -14.56
N LYS A 16 16.06 -5.99 -15.12
CA LYS A 16 16.48 -6.18 -16.53
C LYS A 16 15.56 -5.45 -17.50
N ASN A 17 14.26 -5.48 -17.28
CA ASN A 17 13.29 -4.75 -18.10
C ASN A 17 13.56 -3.23 -18.08
N ALA A 18 13.81 -2.68 -16.89
CA ALA A 18 14.18 -1.27 -16.75
C ALA A 18 15.53 -0.94 -17.41
N GLN A 19 16.53 -1.82 -17.31
CA GLN A 19 17.83 -1.67 -17.99
C GLN A 19 17.68 -1.67 -19.52
N ASP A 20 16.83 -2.51 -20.08
CA ASP A 20 16.61 -2.58 -21.52
C ASP A 20 15.91 -1.30 -22.04
N GLY A 21 14.93 -0.78 -21.30
CA GLY A 21 14.33 0.53 -21.59
C GLY A 21 15.32 1.69 -21.49
N ALA A 22 16.17 1.70 -20.46
CA ALA A 22 17.22 2.72 -20.30
C ALA A 22 18.25 2.70 -21.46
N LYS A 23 18.59 1.51 -22.00
CA LYS A 23 19.45 1.41 -23.20
C LYS A 23 18.79 2.05 -24.43
N GLN A 24 17.48 1.84 -24.61
CA GLN A 24 16.75 2.49 -25.69
C GLN A 24 16.72 4.01 -25.52
N MET A 25 16.54 4.50 -24.28
CA MET A 25 16.61 5.93 -23.96
C MET A 25 18.01 6.48 -24.27
N ALA A 26 19.09 5.78 -23.88
CA ALA A 26 20.46 6.19 -24.14
C ALA A 26 20.74 6.30 -25.66
N ALA A 27 20.16 5.44 -26.47
CA ALA A 27 20.31 5.50 -27.93
C ALA A 27 19.50 6.63 -28.57
N PHE A 28 18.30 6.93 -28.03
CA PHE A 28 17.40 7.96 -28.56
C PHE A 28 17.67 9.35 -28.01
N GLN A 29 18.16 9.44 -26.76
CA GLN A 29 18.45 10.68 -26.00
C GLN A 29 17.23 11.60 -25.85
N PRO A 30 16.13 11.12 -25.20
CA PRO A 30 14.94 11.92 -24.98
C PRO A 30 15.22 13.08 -24.01
N ASP A 31 14.59 14.22 -24.24
CA ASP A 31 14.47 15.34 -23.32
C ASP A 31 13.16 15.25 -22.48
N THR A 32 12.26 14.38 -22.87
CA THR A 32 10.97 14.15 -22.21
C THR A 32 10.65 12.66 -22.23
N ILE A 33 10.29 12.14 -21.06
CA ILE A 33 9.86 10.75 -20.86
C ILE A 33 8.39 10.78 -20.44
N ILE A 34 7.55 10.01 -21.15
CA ILE A 34 6.13 9.86 -20.82
C ILE A 34 5.88 8.42 -20.39
N ALA A 35 5.56 8.21 -19.12
CA ALA A 35 5.14 6.92 -18.59
C ALA A 35 3.60 6.85 -18.60
N LEU A 36 3.05 6.16 -19.59
CA LEU A 36 1.61 5.95 -19.76
C LEU A 36 1.26 4.52 -19.38
N GLY A 37 0.47 4.32 -18.33
CA GLY A 37 0.04 2.98 -17.91
C GLY A 37 -0.37 2.90 -16.44
N GLY A 38 -0.44 1.68 -15.92
CA GLY A 38 -0.63 1.43 -14.48
C GLY A 38 0.67 1.61 -13.68
N GLY A 39 0.63 1.28 -12.38
CA GLY A 39 1.78 1.41 -11.48
C GLY A 39 3.04 0.76 -12.03
N SER A 40 2.96 -0.46 -12.58
CA SER A 40 4.11 -1.17 -13.16
C SER A 40 4.79 -0.38 -14.28
N ALA A 41 4.03 0.25 -15.17
CA ALA A 41 4.60 1.05 -16.26
C ALA A 41 5.26 2.33 -15.75
N MET A 42 4.65 2.99 -14.76
CA MET A 42 5.20 4.20 -14.15
C MET A 42 6.45 3.89 -13.32
N ASP A 43 6.43 2.81 -12.54
CA ASP A 43 7.56 2.38 -11.72
C ASP A 43 8.76 1.97 -12.60
N ALA A 44 8.52 1.16 -13.64
CA ALA A 44 9.55 0.86 -14.62
C ALA A 44 10.10 2.13 -15.28
N GLY A 45 9.23 3.04 -15.68
CA GLY A 45 9.61 4.33 -16.27
C GLY A 45 10.52 5.17 -15.35
N LYS A 46 10.21 5.24 -14.05
CA LYS A 46 11.03 5.93 -13.05
C LYS A 46 12.43 5.32 -12.97
N ILE A 47 12.53 3.99 -12.94
CA ILE A 47 13.84 3.33 -12.86
C ILE A 47 14.60 3.46 -14.18
N MET A 48 13.91 3.36 -15.33
CA MET A 48 14.51 3.64 -16.64
C MET A 48 15.08 5.06 -16.69
N TRP A 49 14.34 6.03 -16.15
CA TRP A 49 14.76 7.43 -16.06
C TRP A 49 16.04 7.57 -15.22
N VAL A 50 16.10 6.94 -14.02
CA VAL A 50 17.33 6.93 -13.20
C VAL A 50 18.50 6.36 -13.96
N LEU A 51 18.35 5.17 -14.56
CA LEU A 51 19.43 4.49 -15.27
C LEU A 51 19.85 5.22 -16.56
N TYR A 52 18.96 5.99 -17.16
CA TYR A 52 19.27 6.85 -18.32
C TYR A 52 20.09 8.09 -17.92
N GLU A 53 19.68 8.76 -16.86
CA GLU A 53 20.41 9.97 -16.39
C GLU A 53 21.72 9.61 -15.69
N HIS A 54 21.70 8.53 -14.90
CA HIS A 54 22.79 8.08 -14.03
C HIS A 54 23.10 6.58 -14.26
N PRO A 55 23.73 6.23 -15.38
CA PRO A 55 24.06 4.84 -15.68
C PRO A 55 25.07 4.22 -14.69
N GLU A 56 25.77 5.06 -13.93
CA GLU A 56 26.67 4.65 -12.84
C GLU A 56 25.94 4.30 -11.54
N ALA A 57 24.67 4.63 -11.38
CA ALA A 57 23.93 4.41 -10.15
C ALA A 57 23.81 2.92 -9.80
N ASN A 58 24.17 2.58 -8.58
CA ASN A 58 24.06 1.21 -8.09
C ASN A 58 22.64 0.95 -7.58
N PHE A 59 21.93 0.00 -8.21
CA PHE A 59 20.58 -0.36 -7.83
C PHE A 59 20.46 -0.82 -6.38
N MET A 60 21.40 -1.63 -5.88
CA MET A 60 21.33 -2.17 -4.52
C MET A 60 21.52 -1.08 -3.46
N ASP A 61 22.32 -0.06 -3.75
CA ASP A 61 22.48 1.10 -2.87
C ASP A 61 21.20 1.93 -2.82
N MET A 62 20.51 2.10 -3.96
CA MET A 62 19.22 2.78 -4.05
C MET A 62 18.11 2.00 -3.34
N ALA A 63 18.16 0.67 -3.38
CA ALA A 63 17.21 -0.23 -2.73
C ALA A 63 17.47 -0.43 -1.23
N MET A 64 18.49 0.23 -0.68
CA MET A 64 18.82 0.12 0.73
C MET A 64 17.66 0.59 1.62
N ARG A 65 17.32 -0.22 2.62
CA ARG A 65 16.28 0.09 3.60
C ARG A 65 16.63 1.32 4.43
N PHE A 66 15.63 2.09 4.80
CA PHE A 66 15.75 3.24 5.69
C PHE A 66 14.55 3.28 6.65
N MET A 67 14.72 3.85 7.83
CA MET A 67 13.61 4.06 8.76
C MET A 67 12.84 5.37 8.48
N ASP A 68 13.50 6.34 7.88
CA ASP A 68 12.94 7.63 7.50
C ASP A 68 13.56 8.07 6.18
N ILE A 69 12.74 8.26 5.16
CA ILE A 69 13.17 8.68 3.81
C ILE A 69 14.04 9.96 3.84
N ARG A 70 13.84 10.81 4.84
CA ARG A 70 14.61 12.05 5.01
C ARG A 70 16.01 11.85 5.60
N LYS A 71 16.32 10.64 6.09
CA LYS A 71 17.54 10.29 6.83
C LYS A 71 18.24 9.09 6.21
N ARG A 72 18.46 9.13 4.91
CA ARG A 72 19.13 8.05 4.18
C ARG A 72 20.64 8.14 4.32
N VAL A 73 21.30 6.98 4.34
CA VAL A 73 22.76 6.88 4.26
C VAL A 73 23.24 7.06 2.83
N TYR A 74 22.53 6.46 1.86
CA TYR A 74 22.82 6.62 0.45
C TYR A 74 22.25 7.93 -0.10
N THR A 75 23.05 8.70 -0.81
CA THR A 75 22.60 9.90 -1.51
C THR A 75 22.08 9.51 -2.88
N PHE A 76 20.77 9.67 -3.08
CA PHE A 76 20.16 9.41 -4.38
C PHE A 76 20.61 10.45 -5.40
N PRO A 77 20.87 10.06 -6.67
CA PRO A 77 21.30 11.02 -7.68
C PRO A 77 20.21 12.07 -7.96
N THR A 78 20.63 13.29 -8.30
CA THR A 78 19.70 14.36 -8.69
C THR A 78 19.09 14.03 -10.03
N MET A 79 17.76 14.07 -10.12
CA MET A 79 17.02 13.71 -11.32
C MET A 79 16.50 14.94 -12.07
N GLY A 80 16.19 14.77 -13.37
CA GLY A 80 15.58 15.81 -14.21
C GLY A 80 16.58 16.72 -14.91
N GLU A 81 17.85 16.37 -14.96
CA GLU A 81 18.87 17.15 -15.68
C GLU A 81 18.85 16.86 -17.19
N LYS A 82 18.55 15.62 -17.60
CA LYS A 82 18.50 15.22 -19.02
C LYS A 82 17.09 15.18 -19.58
N ALA A 83 16.12 14.74 -18.77
CA ALA A 83 14.76 14.52 -19.24
C ALA A 83 13.71 14.92 -18.22
N TYR A 84 12.64 15.52 -18.71
CA TYR A 84 11.42 15.83 -17.94
C TYR A 84 10.51 14.59 -17.88
N PHE A 85 10.09 14.17 -16.68
CA PHE A 85 9.30 12.97 -16.51
C PHE A 85 7.82 13.28 -16.31
N ILE A 86 6.98 12.76 -17.20
CA ILE A 86 5.51 12.89 -17.17
C ILE A 86 4.91 11.52 -16.90
N ALA A 87 4.04 11.42 -15.89
CA ALA A 87 3.29 10.21 -15.57
C ALA A 87 1.80 10.38 -15.93
N ILE A 88 1.25 9.40 -16.64
CA ILE A 88 -0.15 9.38 -17.07
C ILE A 88 -0.75 8.03 -16.65
N PRO A 89 -1.52 7.98 -15.53
CA PRO A 89 -2.07 6.73 -15.04
C PRO A 89 -3.24 6.24 -15.90
N THR A 90 -3.35 4.92 -16.06
CA THR A 90 -4.49 4.24 -16.68
C THR A 90 -5.27 3.36 -15.69
N SER A 91 -4.86 3.34 -14.43
CA SER A 91 -5.54 2.69 -13.32
C SER A 91 -5.72 3.66 -12.15
N ALA A 92 -6.86 3.61 -11.51
CA ALA A 92 -7.20 4.49 -10.38
C ALA A 92 -6.94 3.75 -9.05
N GLY A 93 -5.68 3.68 -8.64
CA GLY A 93 -5.31 2.93 -7.44
C GLY A 93 -3.95 3.32 -6.88
N THR A 94 -2.88 3.04 -7.59
CA THR A 94 -1.50 3.07 -7.08
C THR A 94 -1.00 4.47 -6.69
N GLY A 95 -1.49 5.53 -7.34
CA GLY A 95 -0.98 6.88 -7.11
C GLY A 95 0.49 7.09 -7.53
N SER A 96 1.08 6.16 -8.31
CA SER A 96 2.51 6.24 -8.68
C SER A 96 2.86 7.52 -9.41
N GLU A 97 1.90 8.14 -10.08
CA GLU A 97 2.06 9.43 -10.78
C GLU A 97 2.41 10.60 -9.85
N VAL A 98 2.17 10.48 -8.55
CA VAL A 98 2.40 11.52 -7.54
C VAL A 98 3.20 11.01 -6.33
N THR A 99 3.88 9.87 -6.47
CA THR A 99 4.64 9.28 -5.36
C THR A 99 6.13 9.19 -5.66
N PRO A 100 6.98 9.30 -4.63
CA PRO A 100 8.42 9.16 -4.72
C PRO A 100 8.87 7.69 -4.65
N PHE A 101 8.00 6.75 -5.04
CA PHE A 101 8.24 5.31 -4.94
C PHE A 101 8.28 4.65 -6.30
N ALA A 102 9.04 3.55 -6.39
CA ALA A 102 9.00 2.61 -7.51
C ALA A 102 9.34 1.20 -6.99
N VAL A 103 8.55 0.21 -7.39
CA VAL A 103 8.79 -1.19 -7.01
C VAL A 103 9.35 -1.95 -8.21
N ILE A 104 10.52 -2.54 -8.03
CA ILE A 104 11.19 -3.35 -9.05
C ILE A 104 11.44 -4.75 -8.51
N THR A 105 11.25 -5.74 -9.36
CA THR A 105 11.51 -7.15 -9.04
C THR A 105 12.89 -7.56 -9.50
N ASP A 106 13.65 -8.20 -8.64
CA ASP A 106 14.84 -8.94 -9.06
C ASP A 106 14.39 -10.21 -9.80
N GLY A 107 14.74 -10.29 -11.08
CA GLY A 107 14.33 -11.39 -11.96
C GLY A 107 14.96 -12.73 -11.61
N GLU A 108 16.05 -12.77 -10.84
CA GLU A 108 16.73 -14.00 -10.43
C GLU A 108 16.14 -14.56 -9.13
N THR A 109 15.91 -13.69 -8.16
CA THR A 109 15.46 -14.07 -6.82
C THR A 109 13.96 -13.97 -6.62
N GLY A 110 13.24 -13.22 -7.50
CA GLY A 110 11.82 -12.88 -7.34
C GLY A 110 11.55 -11.87 -6.23
N VAL A 111 12.59 -11.32 -5.60
CA VAL A 111 12.45 -10.35 -4.51
C VAL A 111 12.04 -9.00 -5.07
N LYS A 112 11.02 -8.40 -4.46
CA LYS A 112 10.58 -7.03 -4.78
C LYS A 112 11.33 -6.01 -3.92
N TYR A 113 11.93 -5.04 -4.59
CA TYR A 113 12.65 -3.93 -3.98
C TYR A 113 11.86 -2.64 -4.15
N PRO A 114 11.27 -2.10 -3.09
CA PRO A 114 10.72 -0.76 -3.12
C PRO A 114 11.86 0.27 -3.05
N LEU A 115 12.00 1.06 -4.10
CA LEU A 115 12.85 2.25 -4.08
C LEU A 115 12.00 3.43 -3.63
N ALA A 116 12.56 4.26 -2.78
CA ALA A 116 11.88 5.43 -2.27
C ALA A 116 12.87 6.59 -2.14
N ASP A 117 12.68 7.62 -2.94
CA ASP A 117 13.39 8.90 -2.84
C ASP A 117 12.58 9.99 -3.52
N TYR A 118 12.60 11.21 -2.99
CA TYR A 118 11.90 12.35 -3.59
C TYR A 118 12.35 12.66 -5.01
N GLN A 119 13.55 12.26 -5.41
CA GLN A 119 14.06 12.38 -6.78
C GLN A 119 13.27 11.51 -7.79
N LEU A 120 12.56 10.49 -7.34
CA LEU A 120 11.69 9.65 -8.19
C LEU A 120 10.31 10.26 -8.45
N LEU A 121 10.00 11.39 -7.81
CA LEU A 121 8.71 12.04 -8.01
C LEU A 121 8.60 12.54 -9.45
N PRO A 122 7.55 12.20 -10.22
CA PRO A 122 7.34 12.74 -11.55
C PRO A 122 7.29 14.26 -11.56
N ASN A 123 7.84 14.88 -12.60
CA ASN A 123 7.76 16.34 -12.76
C ASN A 123 6.34 16.81 -13.07
N MET A 124 5.55 15.96 -13.74
CA MET A 124 4.16 16.24 -14.08
C MET A 124 3.33 14.95 -14.00
N ALA A 125 2.11 15.06 -13.46
CA ALA A 125 1.08 14.04 -13.58
C ALA A 125 -0.07 14.56 -14.44
N ILE A 126 -0.53 13.77 -15.40
CA ILE A 126 -1.70 14.09 -16.22
C ILE A 126 -2.79 13.07 -15.90
N ILE A 127 -3.86 13.54 -15.26
CA ILE A 127 -5.00 12.72 -14.87
C ILE A 127 -6.12 12.96 -15.86
N ASP A 128 -6.37 11.96 -16.71
CA ASP A 128 -7.37 12.03 -17.76
C ASP A 128 -8.26 10.79 -17.71
N ALA A 129 -9.56 11.02 -17.55
CA ALA A 129 -10.55 9.96 -17.42
C ALA A 129 -10.60 9.05 -18.65
N ASP A 130 -10.30 9.55 -19.84
CA ASP A 130 -10.35 8.78 -21.09
C ASP A 130 -9.42 7.55 -21.03
N TYR A 131 -8.27 7.67 -20.37
CA TYR A 131 -7.33 6.54 -20.21
C TYR A 131 -7.83 5.48 -19.21
N HIS A 132 -8.85 5.78 -18.42
CA HIS A 132 -9.44 4.85 -17.44
C HIS A 132 -10.71 4.17 -17.96
N MET A 133 -11.33 4.66 -19.04
CA MET A 133 -12.64 4.19 -19.52
C MET A 133 -12.66 2.70 -19.85
N SER A 134 -11.57 2.17 -20.39
CA SER A 134 -11.45 0.76 -20.80
C SER A 134 -11.02 -0.19 -19.68
N ALA A 135 -10.78 0.31 -18.47
CA ALA A 135 -10.31 -0.53 -17.37
C ALA A 135 -11.34 -1.62 -17.01
N PRO A 136 -10.93 -2.91 -17.01
CA PRO A 136 -11.84 -4.01 -16.71
C PRO A 136 -12.29 -3.99 -15.25
N LYS A 137 -13.44 -4.63 -14.96
CA LYS A 137 -14.04 -4.67 -13.62
C LYS A 137 -13.09 -5.15 -12.53
N GLY A 138 -12.33 -6.21 -12.79
CA GLY A 138 -11.37 -6.74 -11.81
C GLY A 138 -10.26 -5.76 -11.47
N LEU A 139 -9.73 -5.04 -12.46
CA LEU A 139 -8.75 -3.98 -12.23
C LEU A 139 -9.39 -2.81 -11.47
N THR A 140 -10.58 -2.37 -11.88
CA THR A 140 -11.32 -1.28 -11.22
C THR A 140 -11.55 -1.59 -9.74
N ALA A 141 -11.98 -2.82 -9.42
CA ALA A 141 -12.21 -3.27 -8.04
C ALA A 141 -10.91 -3.28 -7.23
N ALA A 142 -9.89 -3.97 -7.73
CA ALA A 142 -8.62 -4.11 -7.03
C ALA A 142 -7.95 -2.75 -6.80
N SER A 143 -7.83 -1.92 -7.85
CA SER A 143 -7.20 -0.61 -7.73
C SER A 143 -8.00 0.37 -6.86
N GLY A 144 -9.33 0.32 -6.93
CA GLY A 144 -10.18 1.19 -6.11
C GLY A 144 -10.11 0.85 -4.62
N ILE A 145 -10.06 -0.42 -4.25
CA ILE A 145 -9.87 -0.83 -2.84
C ILE A 145 -8.42 -0.58 -2.39
N ASP A 146 -7.45 -0.66 -3.28
CA ASP A 146 -6.08 -0.23 -3.01
C ASP A 146 -6.02 1.24 -2.59
N ALA A 147 -6.69 2.12 -3.33
CA ALA A 147 -6.81 3.53 -2.98
C ALA A 147 -7.53 3.76 -1.63
N VAL A 148 -8.53 2.91 -1.27
CA VAL A 148 -9.10 2.93 0.09
C VAL A 148 -8.04 2.64 1.13
N SER A 149 -7.23 1.58 0.90
CA SER A 149 -6.18 1.17 1.84
C SER A 149 -5.11 2.25 1.98
N HIS A 150 -4.70 2.89 0.88
CA HIS A 150 -3.78 4.03 0.88
C HIS A 150 -4.29 5.17 1.76
N ALA A 151 -5.54 5.58 1.55
CA ALA A 151 -6.12 6.70 2.29
C ALA A 151 -6.31 6.39 3.78
N VAL A 152 -6.78 5.17 4.11
CA VAL A 152 -6.98 4.74 5.50
C VAL A 152 -5.65 4.62 6.25
N GLU A 153 -4.63 4.01 5.64
CA GLU A 153 -3.32 3.88 6.28
C GLU A 153 -2.60 5.22 6.40
N ALA A 154 -2.63 6.06 5.35
CA ALA A 154 -2.05 7.40 5.42
C ALA A 154 -2.70 8.26 6.53
N TYR A 155 -4.03 8.15 6.69
CA TYR A 155 -4.75 8.88 7.72
C TYR A 155 -4.38 8.41 9.13
N ALA A 156 -4.19 7.12 9.34
CA ALA A 156 -3.82 6.54 10.63
C ALA A 156 -2.31 6.55 10.91
N SER A 157 -1.48 6.87 9.93
CA SER A 157 -0.02 6.84 10.03
C SER A 157 0.51 7.78 11.13
N ILE A 158 1.61 7.39 11.78
CA ILE A 158 2.35 8.27 12.70
C ILE A 158 2.97 9.51 12.00
N MET A 159 3.01 9.51 10.69
CA MET A 159 3.52 10.63 9.87
C MET A 159 2.40 11.49 9.28
N ALA A 160 1.13 11.23 9.64
CA ALA A 160 -0.01 11.99 9.17
C ALA A 160 0.09 13.48 9.55
N THR A 161 -0.48 14.33 8.70
CA THR A 161 -0.53 15.79 8.87
C THR A 161 -1.88 16.31 8.40
N ASP A 162 -2.23 17.55 8.76
CA ASP A 162 -3.47 18.20 8.29
C ASP A 162 -3.62 18.17 6.75
N TYR A 163 -2.50 18.23 6.02
CA TYR A 163 -2.50 18.15 4.55
C TYR A 163 -2.85 16.74 4.06
N THR A 164 -2.23 15.72 4.64
CA THR A 164 -2.49 14.32 4.24
C THR A 164 -3.87 13.88 4.67
N ASP A 165 -4.36 14.38 5.81
CA ASP A 165 -5.69 14.11 6.34
C ASP A 165 -6.78 14.63 5.40
N GLY A 166 -6.67 15.89 4.97
CA GLY A 166 -7.62 16.48 4.03
C GLY A 166 -7.68 15.72 2.71
N LEU A 167 -6.53 15.32 2.16
CA LEU A 167 -6.47 14.53 0.92
C LEU A 167 -7.05 13.13 1.11
N GLY A 168 -6.70 12.44 2.20
CA GLY A 168 -7.17 11.09 2.50
C GLY A 168 -8.69 11.02 2.70
N LEU A 169 -9.26 11.96 3.46
CA LEU A 169 -10.70 12.02 3.71
C LEU A 169 -11.49 12.30 2.42
N GLU A 170 -11.05 13.26 1.61
CA GLU A 170 -11.73 13.57 0.35
C GLU A 170 -11.59 12.41 -0.66
N ALA A 171 -10.44 11.73 -0.69
CA ALA A 171 -10.26 10.51 -1.47
C ALA A 171 -11.27 9.43 -1.07
N LEU A 172 -11.39 9.12 0.22
CA LEU A 172 -12.35 8.13 0.73
C LEU A 172 -13.78 8.48 0.36
N LYS A 173 -14.21 9.72 0.56
CA LYS A 173 -15.55 10.17 0.19
C LYS A 173 -15.87 9.91 -1.28
N ASN A 174 -14.92 10.22 -2.17
CA ASN A 174 -15.10 10.00 -3.60
C ASN A 174 -15.09 8.50 -3.93
N ILE A 175 -14.20 7.70 -3.35
CA ILE A 175 -14.13 6.26 -3.61
C ILE A 175 -15.44 5.58 -3.18
N PHE A 176 -15.92 5.83 -1.96
CA PHE A 176 -17.16 5.22 -1.47
C PHE A 176 -18.38 5.55 -2.35
N LYS A 177 -18.40 6.74 -2.96
CA LYS A 177 -19.48 7.17 -3.85
C LYS A 177 -19.35 6.61 -5.26
N TYR A 178 -18.14 6.64 -5.83
CA TYR A 178 -17.95 6.45 -7.26
C TYR A 178 -17.36 5.09 -7.65
N LEU A 179 -16.68 4.37 -6.76
CA LEU A 179 -16.13 3.06 -7.07
C LEU A 179 -17.20 2.04 -7.51
N PRO A 180 -18.37 1.93 -6.82
CA PRO A 180 -19.43 1.03 -7.29
C PRO A 180 -19.93 1.40 -8.69
N ARG A 181 -20.08 2.69 -9.00
CA ARG A 181 -20.50 3.17 -10.32
C ARG A 181 -19.45 2.84 -11.40
N ALA A 182 -18.17 3.12 -11.12
CA ALA A 182 -17.08 2.81 -12.02
C ALA A 182 -16.94 1.30 -12.28
N TYR A 183 -17.20 0.46 -11.27
CA TYR A 183 -17.20 -0.98 -11.39
C TYR A 183 -18.38 -1.50 -12.23
N GLU A 184 -19.58 -0.96 -12.00
CA GLU A 184 -20.80 -1.43 -12.66
C GLU A 184 -20.84 -1.02 -14.13
N ASN A 185 -20.58 0.25 -14.43
CA ASN A 185 -20.76 0.85 -15.76
C ASN A 185 -19.62 1.80 -16.18
N GLY A 186 -18.40 1.56 -15.73
CA GLY A 186 -17.28 2.48 -15.94
C GLY A 186 -16.94 2.80 -17.39
N GLN A 187 -17.33 1.95 -18.34
CA GLN A 187 -17.12 2.22 -19.77
C GLN A 187 -18.00 3.37 -20.31
N ASN A 188 -19.09 3.69 -19.60
CA ASN A 188 -20.04 4.73 -20.01
C ASN A 188 -20.22 5.81 -18.94
N ASP A 189 -19.53 5.73 -17.81
CA ASP A 189 -19.63 6.66 -16.69
C ASP A 189 -18.33 7.46 -16.53
N VAL A 190 -18.17 8.48 -17.36
CA VAL A 190 -16.97 9.34 -17.37
C VAL A 190 -16.79 10.03 -16.02
N GLU A 191 -17.89 10.51 -15.39
CA GLU A 191 -17.81 11.15 -14.07
C GLU A 191 -17.24 10.20 -13.03
N ALA A 192 -17.72 8.94 -12.98
CA ALA A 192 -17.21 7.99 -12.02
C ALA A 192 -15.72 7.67 -12.27
N ARG A 193 -15.28 7.55 -13.51
CA ARG A 193 -13.88 7.36 -13.85
C ARG A 193 -13.01 8.54 -13.46
N GLU A 194 -13.44 9.76 -13.78
CA GLU A 194 -12.74 10.99 -13.37
C GLU A 194 -12.61 11.09 -11.86
N LYS A 195 -13.71 10.90 -11.13
CA LYS A 195 -13.71 10.97 -9.67
C LYS A 195 -12.85 9.88 -9.02
N MET A 196 -12.82 8.68 -9.58
CA MET A 196 -11.95 7.61 -9.12
C MET A 196 -10.47 7.90 -9.41
N ALA A 197 -10.14 8.41 -10.59
CA ALA A 197 -8.78 8.81 -10.93
C ALA A 197 -8.28 9.91 -9.98
N ASN A 198 -9.07 10.96 -9.78
CA ASN A 198 -8.75 12.03 -8.84
C ASN A 198 -8.60 11.52 -7.40
N ALA A 199 -9.48 10.62 -6.95
CA ALA A 199 -9.41 10.04 -5.61
C ALA A 199 -8.14 9.20 -5.40
N ALA A 200 -7.77 8.38 -6.38
CA ALA A 200 -6.53 7.61 -6.32
C ALA A 200 -5.29 8.51 -6.26
N THR A 201 -5.27 9.58 -7.05
CA THR A 201 -4.19 10.58 -7.02
C THR A 201 -4.15 11.30 -5.66
N MET A 202 -5.29 11.70 -5.09
CA MET A 202 -5.33 12.31 -3.74
C MET A 202 -4.83 11.34 -2.67
N ALA A 203 -5.24 10.07 -2.70
CA ALA A 203 -4.71 9.06 -1.80
C ALA A 203 -3.20 8.87 -1.99
N GLY A 204 -2.72 8.92 -3.25
CA GLY A 204 -1.32 8.91 -3.62
C GLY A 204 -0.54 10.06 -2.97
N MET A 205 -1.02 11.28 -3.09
CA MET A 205 -0.43 12.45 -2.45
C MET A 205 -0.41 12.32 -0.92
N ALA A 206 -1.47 11.76 -0.33
CA ALA A 206 -1.55 11.55 1.11
C ALA A 206 -0.44 10.58 1.57
N PHE A 207 -0.38 9.36 1.02
CA PHE A 207 0.62 8.40 1.47
C PHE A 207 2.04 8.70 1.01
N ALA A 208 2.25 9.44 -0.07
CA ALA A 208 3.56 9.92 -0.45
C ALA A 208 4.23 10.76 0.67
N ASN A 209 3.44 11.40 1.51
CA ASN A 209 3.89 12.24 2.62
C ASN A 209 3.71 11.57 3.99
N ALA A 210 2.63 10.81 4.19
CA ALA A 210 2.34 10.13 5.46
C ALA A 210 2.88 8.69 5.53
N PHE A 211 3.35 8.13 4.42
CA PHE A 211 3.70 6.71 4.31
C PHE A 211 2.46 5.80 4.47
N LEU A 212 2.71 4.49 4.52
CA LEU A 212 1.71 3.44 4.68
C LEU A 212 1.95 2.69 5.99
N GLY A 213 1.27 1.58 6.20
CA GLY A 213 1.35 0.80 7.43
C GLY A 213 1.49 -0.70 7.18
N VAL A 214 1.14 -1.47 8.20
CA VAL A 214 1.31 -2.92 8.22
C VAL A 214 0.40 -3.64 7.21
N CYS A 215 -0.71 -3.03 6.78
CA CYS A 215 -1.56 -3.61 5.73
C CYS A 215 -0.76 -3.78 4.44
N HIS A 216 -0.09 -2.74 3.99
CA HIS A 216 0.77 -2.81 2.79
C HIS A 216 1.97 -3.72 3.01
N SER A 217 2.62 -3.67 4.18
CA SER A 217 3.71 -4.59 4.50
C SER A 217 3.32 -6.05 4.32
N MET A 218 2.16 -6.42 4.82
CA MET A 218 1.59 -7.76 4.69
C MET A 218 1.14 -8.06 3.26
N ALA A 219 0.50 -7.11 2.58
CA ALA A 219 0.01 -7.28 1.21
C ALA A 219 1.14 -7.49 0.21
N HIS A 220 2.29 -6.82 0.36
CA HIS A 220 3.47 -7.04 -0.45
C HIS A 220 3.91 -8.51 -0.44
N LYS A 221 3.90 -9.14 0.73
CA LYS A 221 4.35 -10.53 0.87
C LYS A 221 3.28 -11.50 0.40
N LEU A 222 2.02 -11.24 0.72
CA LEU A 222 0.91 -12.05 0.22
C LEU A 222 0.87 -12.07 -1.32
N GLY A 223 1.08 -10.92 -1.95
CA GLY A 223 1.21 -10.82 -3.40
C GLY A 223 2.44 -11.54 -3.96
N ALA A 224 3.62 -11.38 -3.32
CA ALA A 224 4.86 -11.99 -3.78
C ALA A 224 4.85 -13.52 -3.68
N PHE A 225 4.33 -14.08 -2.58
CA PHE A 225 4.33 -15.51 -2.32
C PHE A 225 3.18 -16.27 -3.00
N HIS A 226 2.04 -15.62 -3.19
CA HIS A 226 0.81 -16.27 -3.69
C HIS A 226 0.21 -15.63 -4.95
N HIS A 227 0.93 -14.68 -5.56
CA HIS A 227 0.55 -14.04 -6.83
C HIS A 227 -0.84 -13.37 -6.82
N LEU A 228 -1.29 -12.91 -5.65
CA LEU A 228 -2.51 -12.11 -5.56
C LEU A 228 -2.26 -10.69 -6.11
N PRO A 229 -3.22 -10.12 -6.86
CA PRO A 229 -3.15 -8.72 -7.24
C PRO A 229 -3.03 -7.83 -5.99
N HIS A 230 -2.17 -6.81 -6.04
CA HIS A 230 -1.81 -5.99 -4.89
C HIS A 230 -3.01 -5.42 -4.14
N GLY A 231 -3.95 -4.77 -4.85
CA GLY A 231 -5.14 -4.21 -4.22
C GLY A 231 -6.10 -5.27 -3.64
N VAL A 232 -6.10 -6.49 -4.19
CA VAL A 232 -6.83 -7.62 -3.59
C VAL A 232 -6.17 -8.05 -2.28
N ALA A 233 -4.85 -8.15 -2.24
CA ALA A 233 -4.12 -8.48 -1.02
C ALA A 233 -4.39 -7.46 0.10
N ASN A 234 -4.34 -6.16 -0.23
CA ASN A 234 -4.71 -5.09 0.71
C ASN A 234 -6.17 -5.22 1.18
N ALA A 235 -7.11 -5.46 0.26
CA ALA A 235 -8.53 -5.61 0.60
C ALA A 235 -8.80 -6.74 1.60
N LEU A 236 -8.05 -7.85 1.51
CA LEU A 236 -8.20 -9.02 2.39
C LEU A 236 -7.62 -8.79 3.79
N LEU A 237 -6.68 -7.87 3.93
CA LEU A 237 -5.96 -7.61 5.17
C LEU A 237 -6.46 -6.37 5.92
N LEU A 238 -7.07 -5.41 5.22
CA LEU A 238 -7.39 -4.09 5.76
C LEU A 238 -8.29 -4.15 7.01
N GLU A 239 -9.30 -5.01 7.04
CA GLU A 239 -10.16 -5.16 8.21
C GLU A 239 -9.37 -5.59 9.46
N GLU A 240 -8.54 -6.64 9.32
CA GLU A 240 -7.75 -7.16 10.42
C GLU A 240 -6.76 -6.10 10.94
N VAL A 241 -6.20 -5.30 10.04
CA VAL A 241 -5.29 -4.21 10.41
C VAL A 241 -6.03 -3.07 11.13
N ILE A 242 -7.22 -2.68 10.68
CA ILE A 242 -8.03 -1.67 11.38
C ILE A 242 -8.36 -2.16 12.79
N ARG A 243 -8.79 -3.42 12.95
CA ARG A 243 -9.08 -4.01 14.27
C ARG A 243 -7.83 -4.06 15.16
N PHE A 244 -6.70 -4.48 14.60
CA PHE A 244 -5.42 -4.51 15.30
C PHE A 244 -5.01 -3.11 15.79
N ASN A 245 -5.06 -2.11 14.91
CA ASN A 245 -4.67 -0.75 15.23
C ASN A 245 -5.64 -0.06 16.22
N SER A 246 -6.91 -0.46 16.25
CA SER A 246 -7.94 0.12 17.13
C SER A 246 -7.96 -0.47 18.53
N SER A 247 -7.18 -1.51 18.81
CA SER A 247 -7.17 -2.12 20.12
C SER A 247 -6.49 -1.23 21.17
N GLU A 248 -7.01 -1.23 22.41
CA GLU A 248 -6.53 -0.42 23.53
C GLU A 248 -5.24 -0.95 24.18
N VAL A 249 -4.55 -1.89 23.57
CA VAL A 249 -3.34 -2.45 24.17
C VAL A 249 -2.27 -1.38 24.25
N PRO A 250 -1.66 -1.16 25.43
CA PRO A 250 -0.56 -0.23 25.57
C PRO A 250 0.55 -0.61 24.59
N THR A 251 0.92 0.33 23.75
CA THR A 251 2.03 0.17 22.83
C THR A 251 3.32 0.01 23.62
N LYS A 252 4.11 -1.00 23.32
CA LYS A 252 5.41 -1.27 23.96
C LYS A 252 6.51 -0.32 23.48
N MET A 253 6.20 0.93 23.24
CA MET A 253 6.96 1.75 22.32
C MET A 253 7.79 2.84 23.00
N GLY A 254 8.21 2.64 24.23
CA GLY A 254 8.92 3.63 25.03
C GLY A 254 10.20 4.25 24.46
N THR A 255 10.60 3.92 23.22
CA THR A 255 11.81 4.46 22.60
C THR A 255 11.54 5.58 21.61
N PHE A 256 10.33 5.64 21.04
CA PHE A 256 9.97 6.61 20.00
C PHE A 256 8.75 7.43 20.44
N SER A 257 8.92 8.75 20.60
CA SER A 257 7.89 9.66 21.09
C SER A 257 6.62 9.70 20.23
N GLN A 258 6.73 9.39 18.93
CA GLN A 258 5.58 9.29 18.03
C GLN A 258 4.58 8.19 18.40
N TYR A 259 4.95 7.24 19.26
CA TYR A 259 4.09 6.17 19.74
C TYR A 259 3.59 6.39 21.18
N ASP A 260 3.95 7.51 21.82
CA ASP A 260 3.59 7.78 23.22
C ASP A 260 2.07 7.96 23.41
N HIS A 261 1.37 8.36 22.34
CA HIS A 261 -0.06 8.67 22.39
C HIS A 261 -0.79 8.12 21.16
N PRO A 262 -0.97 6.79 21.04
CA PRO A 262 -1.71 6.23 19.90
C PRO A 262 -3.20 6.60 19.98
N HIS A 263 -3.67 7.41 19.04
CA HIS A 263 -5.07 7.82 18.94
C HIS A 263 -5.79 7.14 17.76
N THR A 264 -5.38 5.94 17.41
CA THR A 264 -5.80 5.32 16.14
C THR A 264 -7.28 5.01 16.10
N MET A 265 -7.88 4.58 17.22
CA MET A 265 -9.34 4.37 17.28
C MET A 265 -10.07 5.69 16.99
N ALA A 266 -9.69 6.79 17.60
CA ALA A 266 -10.27 8.10 17.33
C ALA A 266 -10.06 8.53 15.87
N ARG A 267 -8.88 8.28 15.30
CA ARG A 267 -8.58 8.59 13.89
C ARG A 267 -9.50 7.82 12.93
N TYR A 268 -9.76 6.55 13.17
CA TYR A 268 -10.72 5.78 12.38
C TYR A 268 -12.16 6.22 12.61
N ALA A 269 -12.50 6.61 13.84
CA ALA A 269 -13.81 7.19 14.16
C ALA A 269 -14.06 8.51 13.42
N GLU A 270 -13.03 9.37 13.27
CA GLU A 270 -13.09 10.59 12.45
C GLU A 270 -13.39 10.29 10.97
N ILE A 271 -12.80 9.23 10.39
CA ILE A 271 -13.14 8.79 9.03
C ILE A 271 -14.63 8.42 8.94
N ALA A 272 -15.14 7.66 9.93
CA ALA A 272 -16.54 7.28 9.97
C ALA A 272 -17.49 8.49 10.09
N ASP A 273 -17.12 9.49 10.89
CA ASP A 273 -17.85 10.74 11.00
C ASP A 273 -17.86 11.53 9.68
N TYR A 274 -16.71 11.63 9.03
CA TYR A 274 -16.59 12.32 7.74
C TYR A 274 -17.44 11.66 6.64
N LEU A 275 -17.46 10.33 6.63
CA LEU A 275 -18.28 9.54 5.72
C LEU A 275 -19.75 9.43 6.16
N LYS A 276 -20.12 9.99 7.32
CA LYS A 276 -21.49 9.99 7.89
C LYS A 276 -22.03 8.57 8.14
N LEU A 277 -21.18 7.69 8.63
CA LEU A 277 -21.55 6.27 8.85
C LEU A 277 -22.31 6.05 10.15
N GLY A 278 -22.38 7.07 11.04
CA GLY A 278 -23.04 6.99 12.33
C GLY A 278 -22.19 6.27 13.39
N GLY A 279 -22.78 6.09 14.58
CA GLY A 279 -22.12 5.58 15.77
C GLY A 279 -22.11 6.63 16.89
N LYS A 280 -22.20 6.20 18.14
CA LYS A 280 -22.18 7.09 19.31
C LYS A 280 -20.84 7.11 20.03
N THR A 281 -20.14 5.99 19.98
CA THR A 281 -18.79 5.84 20.53
C THR A 281 -17.78 5.61 19.42
N ASP A 282 -16.49 5.78 19.71
CA ASP A 282 -15.45 5.54 18.72
C ASP A 282 -15.42 4.07 18.29
N GLU A 283 -15.69 3.13 19.18
CA GLU A 283 -15.79 1.72 18.87
C GLU A 283 -16.94 1.44 17.86
N GLU A 284 -18.14 2.00 18.13
CA GLU A 284 -19.27 1.87 17.20
C GLU A 284 -18.96 2.47 15.82
N LYS A 285 -18.27 3.61 15.79
CA LYS A 285 -17.85 4.27 14.55
C LYS A 285 -16.83 3.45 13.77
N VAL A 286 -15.85 2.86 14.44
CA VAL A 286 -14.86 1.96 13.82
C VAL A 286 -15.54 0.71 13.24
N GLU A 287 -16.48 0.08 13.97
CA GLU A 287 -17.25 -1.04 13.45
C GLU A 287 -18.08 -0.64 12.22
N ASN A 288 -18.68 0.56 12.23
CA ASN A 288 -19.40 1.08 11.08
C ASN A 288 -18.48 1.35 9.88
N LEU A 289 -17.25 1.83 10.11
CA LEU A 289 -16.25 1.99 9.06
C LEU A 289 -15.87 0.65 8.43
N ILE A 290 -15.57 -0.35 9.26
CA ILE A 290 -15.25 -1.71 8.81
C ILE A 290 -16.42 -2.30 8.00
N LYS A 291 -17.64 -2.16 8.51
CA LYS A 291 -18.84 -2.61 7.79
C LYS A 291 -18.98 -1.94 6.43
N ALA A 292 -18.81 -0.62 6.37
CA ALA A 292 -18.91 0.13 5.12
C ALA A 292 -17.82 -0.28 4.10
N ILE A 293 -16.59 -0.54 4.56
CA ILE A 293 -15.50 -1.07 3.71
C ILE A 293 -15.88 -2.47 3.19
N ASN A 294 -16.39 -3.34 4.03
CA ASN A 294 -16.80 -4.70 3.62
C ASN A 294 -17.97 -4.67 2.63
N GLU A 295 -18.97 -3.81 2.85
CA GLU A 295 -20.06 -3.60 1.89
C GLU A 295 -19.54 -3.06 0.55
N LEU A 296 -18.54 -2.18 0.56
CA LEU A 296 -17.90 -1.69 -0.66
C LEU A 296 -17.17 -2.82 -1.39
N LYS A 297 -16.41 -3.65 -0.67
CA LYS A 297 -15.73 -4.85 -1.22
C LYS A 297 -16.74 -5.81 -1.86
N ASP A 298 -17.86 -6.09 -1.19
CA ASP A 298 -18.92 -6.96 -1.70
C ASP A 298 -19.53 -6.40 -3.00
N LYS A 299 -19.80 -5.08 -3.07
CA LYS A 299 -20.34 -4.41 -4.27
C LYS A 299 -19.43 -4.51 -5.49
N VAL A 300 -18.14 -4.61 -5.29
CA VAL A 300 -17.15 -4.69 -6.38
C VAL A 300 -16.58 -6.11 -6.56
N GLY A 301 -17.17 -7.10 -5.92
CA GLY A 301 -16.87 -8.52 -6.14
C GLY A 301 -15.54 -9.00 -5.55
N ILE A 302 -14.99 -8.32 -4.55
CA ILE A 302 -13.83 -8.79 -3.78
C ILE A 302 -14.29 -9.94 -2.87
N LYS A 303 -13.61 -11.07 -2.92
CA LYS A 303 -13.91 -12.23 -2.07
C LYS A 303 -13.50 -11.95 -0.61
N LYS A 304 -14.07 -12.74 0.32
CA LYS A 304 -13.96 -12.44 1.75
C LYS A 304 -12.65 -12.86 2.39
N THR A 305 -12.07 -13.98 1.93
CA THR A 305 -10.90 -14.58 2.57
C THR A 305 -9.79 -14.89 1.56
N ILE A 306 -8.57 -15.04 2.06
CA ILE A 306 -7.44 -15.50 1.25
C ILE A 306 -7.74 -16.89 0.66
N LYS A 307 -8.37 -17.78 1.43
CA LYS A 307 -8.77 -19.11 1.00
C LYS A 307 -9.74 -19.09 -0.20
N ASP A 308 -10.64 -18.12 -0.24
CA ASP A 308 -11.62 -17.99 -1.33
C ASP A 308 -10.96 -17.71 -2.70
N TYR A 309 -9.74 -17.20 -2.71
CA TYR A 309 -8.94 -17.00 -3.93
C TYR A 309 -8.22 -18.27 -4.40
N GLY A 310 -8.45 -19.41 -3.73
CA GLY A 310 -7.92 -20.71 -4.16
C GLY A 310 -6.50 -20.99 -3.69
N ILE A 311 -5.99 -20.22 -2.73
CA ILE A 311 -4.67 -20.47 -2.13
C ILE A 311 -4.78 -21.72 -1.25
N ASP A 312 -3.95 -22.71 -1.55
CA ASP A 312 -3.90 -23.97 -0.80
C ASP A 312 -3.45 -23.74 0.64
N GLU A 313 -4.14 -24.40 1.59
CA GLU A 313 -3.91 -24.21 3.02
C GLU A 313 -2.49 -24.62 3.43
N LYS A 314 -2.02 -25.74 2.89
CA LYS A 314 -0.69 -26.24 3.23
C LYS A 314 0.38 -25.30 2.70
N ASP A 315 0.28 -24.87 1.43
CA ASP A 315 1.24 -23.92 0.84
C ASP A 315 1.24 -22.59 1.60
N PHE A 316 0.04 -22.10 2.00
CA PHE A 316 -0.08 -20.88 2.81
C PHE A 316 0.61 -21.02 4.17
N LEU A 317 0.36 -22.13 4.89
CA LEU A 317 0.95 -22.36 6.21
C LEU A 317 2.47 -22.60 6.13
N ASP A 318 2.95 -23.29 5.10
CA ASP A 318 4.39 -23.54 4.88
C ASP A 318 5.17 -22.22 4.64
N ARG A 319 4.53 -21.22 4.06
CA ARG A 319 5.14 -19.89 3.76
C ARG A 319 4.87 -18.83 4.83
N LEU A 320 3.96 -19.08 5.76
CA LEU A 320 3.44 -18.09 6.70
C LEU A 320 4.54 -17.45 7.55
N ASP A 321 5.51 -18.21 8.03
CA ASP A 321 6.59 -17.68 8.87
C ASP A 321 7.51 -16.74 8.06
N ALA A 322 7.84 -17.11 6.83
CA ALA A 322 8.65 -16.27 5.95
C ALA A 322 7.90 -14.97 5.54
N MET A 323 6.59 -15.06 5.25
CA MET A 323 5.77 -13.89 4.99
C MET A 323 5.71 -12.95 6.20
N THR A 324 5.58 -13.54 7.40
CA THR A 324 5.50 -12.78 8.66
C THR A 324 6.81 -12.01 8.94
N GLU A 325 7.95 -12.68 8.83
CA GLU A 325 9.26 -12.08 9.04
C GLU A 325 9.51 -10.95 8.04
N GLN A 326 9.25 -11.20 6.75
CA GLN A 326 9.45 -10.19 5.72
C GLN A 326 8.46 -9.02 5.84
N ALA A 327 7.23 -9.24 6.30
CA ALA A 327 6.28 -8.17 6.56
C ALA A 327 6.69 -7.32 7.76
N PHE A 328 7.19 -7.95 8.82
CA PHE A 328 7.73 -7.24 9.99
C PHE A 328 8.88 -6.31 9.58
N ASP A 329 9.75 -6.77 8.70
CA ASP A 329 10.91 -6.05 8.19
C ASP A 329 10.58 -5.09 7.04
N ASP A 330 9.34 -5.05 6.57
CA ASP A 330 8.94 -4.17 5.47
C ASP A 330 9.00 -2.69 5.86
N GLN A 331 9.33 -1.87 4.88
CA GLN A 331 9.49 -0.44 5.05
C GLN A 331 8.25 0.26 5.61
N CYS A 332 7.05 -0.20 5.22
CA CYS A 332 5.79 0.41 5.62
C CYS A 332 5.44 0.14 7.10
N THR A 333 5.93 -0.94 7.69
CA THR A 333 5.64 -1.30 9.07
C THR A 333 6.05 -0.23 10.08
N GLY A 334 7.13 0.50 9.78
CA GLY A 334 7.64 1.56 10.66
C GLY A 334 6.72 2.78 10.83
N ALA A 335 5.81 3.03 9.91
CA ALA A 335 4.85 4.13 9.99
C ALA A 335 3.48 3.72 10.54
N ASN A 336 3.28 2.43 10.81
CA ASN A 336 2.03 1.94 11.38
C ASN A 336 1.81 2.50 12.80
N PRO A 337 0.62 2.96 13.16
CA PRO A 337 0.37 3.62 14.46
C PRO A 337 0.58 2.70 15.66
N ARG A 338 0.39 1.41 15.49
CA ARG A 338 0.74 0.36 16.44
C ARG A 338 1.80 -0.53 15.85
N TYR A 339 3.01 -0.54 16.42
CA TYR A 339 4.08 -1.40 15.93
C TYR A 339 3.76 -2.87 16.27
N PRO A 340 3.64 -3.76 15.27
CA PRO A 340 3.21 -5.13 15.50
C PRO A 340 4.35 -6.00 16.03
N LEU A 341 3.99 -7.05 16.79
CA LEU A 341 4.86 -8.20 17.00
C LEU A 341 4.73 -9.16 15.81
N MET A 342 5.76 -9.96 15.56
CA MET A 342 5.69 -11.00 14.52
C MET A 342 4.53 -11.98 14.75
N SER A 343 4.24 -12.32 16.01
CA SER A 343 3.08 -13.16 16.37
C SER A 343 1.73 -12.52 16.02
N GLU A 344 1.64 -11.21 16.10
CA GLU A 344 0.43 -10.45 15.75
C GLU A 344 0.23 -10.39 14.24
N ILE A 345 1.31 -10.15 13.46
CA ILE A 345 1.28 -10.24 12.00
C ILE A 345 0.85 -11.64 11.53
N LYS A 346 1.44 -12.67 12.13
CA LYS A 346 1.07 -14.06 11.86
C LYS A 346 -0.40 -14.32 12.14
N GLN A 347 -0.92 -13.80 13.25
CA GLN A 347 -2.32 -13.95 13.61
C GLN A 347 -3.26 -13.22 12.62
N MET A 348 -2.91 -12.01 12.18
CA MET A 348 -3.69 -11.28 11.18
C MET A 348 -3.75 -12.03 9.83
N TYR A 349 -2.64 -12.62 9.38
CA TYR A 349 -2.66 -13.49 8.20
C TYR A 349 -3.58 -14.70 8.35
N LEU A 350 -3.52 -15.38 9.50
CA LEU A 350 -4.39 -16.53 9.78
C LEU A 350 -5.87 -16.11 9.83
N ASN A 351 -6.17 -14.97 10.43
CA ASN A 351 -7.51 -14.42 10.48
C ASN A 351 -8.05 -14.13 9.07
N ALA A 352 -7.26 -13.46 8.24
CA ALA A 352 -7.62 -13.16 6.85
C ALA A 352 -7.77 -14.43 5.99
N TYR A 353 -7.00 -15.49 6.28
CA TYR A 353 -7.11 -16.75 5.58
C TYR A 353 -8.40 -17.51 5.92
N TYR A 354 -8.75 -17.57 7.21
CA TYR A 354 -9.89 -18.35 7.70
C TYR A 354 -11.20 -17.55 7.86
N GLY A 355 -11.18 -16.23 7.60
CA GLY A 355 -12.33 -15.36 7.83
C GLY A 355 -12.67 -15.20 9.31
N ARG A 356 -11.66 -15.08 10.16
CA ARG A 356 -11.78 -14.74 11.58
C ARG A 356 -11.48 -13.26 11.78
N HIS A 357 -11.88 -12.71 12.91
CA HIS A 357 -11.51 -11.36 13.30
C HIS A 357 -10.38 -11.38 14.31
N PHE A 358 -9.55 -10.33 14.30
CA PHE A 358 -8.56 -10.12 15.35
C PHE A 358 -9.28 -10.06 16.70
N VAL A 359 -8.91 -10.95 17.59
CA VAL A 359 -9.38 -10.96 18.97
C VAL A 359 -8.16 -10.69 19.83
N GLU A 360 -8.20 -9.60 20.59
CA GLU A 360 -7.20 -9.33 21.60
C GLU A 360 -7.11 -10.52 22.55
N THR A 361 -5.93 -11.17 22.66
CA THR A 361 -5.75 -12.27 23.60
C THR A 361 -6.04 -11.72 25.00
N GLU A 362 -7.04 -12.26 25.65
CA GLU A 362 -7.37 -11.92 27.05
C GLU A 362 -6.07 -11.88 27.86
N LYS A 363 -5.84 -10.80 28.58
CA LYS A 363 -4.74 -10.72 29.53
C LYS A 363 -4.80 -11.98 30.41
N PRO A 364 -3.71 -12.76 30.51
CA PRO A 364 -3.76 -13.95 31.34
C PRO A 364 -4.25 -13.55 32.73
N SER A 365 -5.33 -14.18 33.17
CA SER A 365 -5.94 -13.86 34.45
C SER A 365 -4.89 -13.97 35.57
N ALA A 366 -5.01 -13.18 36.62
CA ALA A 366 -4.08 -13.25 37.76
C ALA A 366 -3.90 -14.69 38.28
N ALA A 367 -4.88 -15.57 38.04
CA ALA A 367 -4.81 -17.00 38.37
C ALA A 367 -3.91 -17.79 37.37
N GLN A 368 -3.84 -17.39 36.11
CA GLN A 368 -2.96 -18.01 35.11
C GLN A 368 -1.49 -17.57 35.29
N LEU A 369 -1.26 -16.30 35.66
CA LEU A 369 0.07 -15.80 35.97
C LEU A 369 0.63 -16.50 37.22
N LYS A 370 -0.16 -16.71 38.26
CA LYS A 370 0.25 -17.48 39.47
C LYS A 370 0.54 -18.96 39.19
N LYS A 371 -0.09 -19.55 38.16
CA LYS A 371 0.23 -20.94 37.73
C LYS A 371 1.56 -21.03 36.97
N THR A 372 1.92 -20.01 36.23
CA THR A 372 3.19 -19.93 35.49
C THR A 372 4.37 -19.71 36.45
N GLU A 373 4.21 -18.82 37.42
CA GLU A 373 5.22 -18.63 38.49
C GLU A 373 5.45 -19.86 39.34
N LYS A 374 4.38 -20.61 39.69
CA LYS A 374 4.51 -21.86 40.44
C LYS A 374 5.17 -23.00 39.65
N LYS A 375 5.12 -22.95 38.31
CA LYS A 375 5.82 -23.91 37.43
C LYS A 375 7.29 -23.54 37.23
N SER A 376 7.65 -22.26 37.22
CA SER A 376 9.05 -21.83 37.12
C SER A 376 9.82 -22.09 38.44
N ASN A 377 9.20 -21.89 39.58
CA ASN A 377 9.78 -22.14 40.88
C ASN A 377 9.83 -23.63 41.28
N LYS A 378 9.29 -24.56 40.48
CA LYS A 378 9.45 -26.02 40.67
C LYS A 378 10.53 -26.62 39.76
N LYS A 379 11.17 -25.82 38.89
CA LYS A 379 12.24 -26.25 37.98
C LYS A 379 13.57 -25.53 38.29
N ALA A 380 13.64 -24.71 39.29
CA ALA A 380 14.84 -24.26 40.00
C ALA A 380 14.95 -25.03 41.34
#